data_f09a93d28fe7ca4676b5f80edffa9bdc
#
_entry.id   f09a93d28fe7ca4676b5f80edffa9bdc
#
_cell.length_a   1.000
_cell.length_b   1.000
_cell.length_c   1.000
_cell.angle_alpha   90.00
_cell.angle_beta   90.00
_cell.angle_gamma   90.00
#
_symmetry.space_group_name_H-M   'P 1'
#
loop_
_entity.id
_entity.type
_entity.pdbx_description
1 polymer ?
#
loop_
_entity_poly.entity_id
_entity_poly.type
_entity_poly.pdbx_seq_one_letter_code
_entity_poly.pdbx_strand_id
1 'polypeptide(L)'
;CMPDANKKKLVELLASKEIPLIEDDIYGELYFGTNRPRTCKSYDKKGMVIYCSSFSKSLAPGYRIGYTIAGKFTQRIIALKRMHVVSTNNFAQAVI
;
A
#
# COMPACT_ATOMS: atom_id res chain seq x y z
N CYS A 1 -2.42 5.32 -16.22
CA CYS A 1 -1.61 5.46 -15.01
C CYS A 1 -1.23 6.92 -14.81
N MET A 2 -1.30 7.40 -13.57
CA MET A 2 -0.97 8.79 -13.24
C MET A 2 0.54 9.02 -13.43
N PRO A 3 0.97 10.12 -14.11
CA PRO A 3 2.39 10.44 -14.22
C PRO A 3 3.06 10.70 -12.87
N ASP A 4 4.35 10.37 -12.75
CA ASP A 4 5.09 10.50 -11.49
C ASP A 4 5.09 11.94 -10.93
N ALA A 5 5.22 12.95 -11.80
CA ALA A 5 5.16 14.35 -11.37
C ALA A 5 3.81 14.69 -10.71
N ASN A 6 2.71 14.13 -11.21
CA ASN A 6 1.37 14.33 -10.65
C ASN A 6 1.21 13.60 -9.32
N LYS A 7 1.80 12.42 -9.18
CA LYS A 7 1.82 11.69 -7.90
C LYS A 7 2.53 12.49 -6.82
N LYS A 8 3.68 13.07 -7.14
CA LYS A 8 4.43 13.92 -6.21
C LYS A 8 3.61 15.13 -5.77
N LYS A 9 2.99 15.83 -6.73
CA LYS A 9 2.14 16.99 -6.44
C LYS A 9 0.94 16.62 -5.58
N LEU A 10 0.30 15.50 -5.86
CA LEU A 10 -0.83 15.00 -5.08
C LEU A 10 -0.44 14.71 -3.63
N VAL A 11 0.66 14.02 -3.42
CA VAL A 11 1.18 13.69 -2.08
C VAL A 11 1.50 14.97 -1.30
N GLU A 12 2.17 15.93 -1.93
CA GLU A 12 2.52 17.20 -1.29
C GLU A 12 1.28 18.01 -0.93
N LEU A 13 0.30 18.09 -1.83
CA LEU A 13 -0.95 18.81 -1.60
C LEU A 13 -1.73 18.22 -0.43
N LEU A 14 -1.92 16.89 -0.43
CA LEU A 14 -2.68 16.21 0.62
C LEU A 14 -1.97 16.29 1.97
N ALA A 15 -0.65 16.17 1.98
CA ALA A 15 0.14 16.31 3.19
C ALA A 15 0.02 17.73 3.79
N SER A 16 0.01 18.77 2.94
CA SER A 16 -0.15 20.15 3.40
C SER A 16 -1.52 20.40 4.03
N LYS A 17 -2.54 19.66 3.62
CA LYS A 17 -3.91 19.74 4.14
C LYS A 17 -4.20 18.71 5.24
N GLU A 18 -3.19 17.91 5.61
CA GLU A 18 -3.32 16.82 6.59
C GLU A 18 -4.40 15.81 6.22
N ILE A 19 -4.53 15.51 4.92
CA ILE A 19 -5.49 14.52 4.41
C ILE A 19 -4.73 13.23 4.10
N PRO A 20 -5.10 12.09 4.73
CA PRO A 20 -4.49 10.79 4.40
C PRO A 20 -4.81 10.37 2.96
N LEU A 21 -3.86 9.71 2.31
CA LEU A 21 -4.03 9.12 0.99
C LEU A 21 -3.91 7.61 1.09
N ILE A 22 -4.93 6.89 0.62
CA ILE A 22 -4.88 5.44 0.51
C ILE A 22 -4.51 5.09 -0.93
N GLU A 23 -3.39 4.40 -1.09
CA GLU A 23 -2.90 3.94 -2.39
C GLU A 23 -3.06 2.43 -2.51
N ASP A 24 -3.88 1.98 -3.46
CA ASP A 24 -4.07 0.57 -3.76
C ASP A 24 -3.21 0.19 -4.97
N ASP A 25 -2.19 -0.62 -4.75
CA ASP A 25 -1.17 -0.96 -5.74
C ASP A 25 -1.10 -2.47 -6.00
N ILE A 26 -2.23 -3.16 -6.02
CA ILE A 26 -2.28 -4.62 -6.22
C ILE A 26 -1.76 -5.06 -7.59
N TYR A 27 -1.73 -4.17 -8.57
CA TYR A 27 -1.22 -4.42 -9.92
C TYR A 27 0.17 -3.83 -10.14
N GLY A 28 0.83 -3.34 -9.11
CA GLY A 28 2.10 -2.62 -9.22
C GLY A 28 3.24 -3.40 -9.88
N GLU A 29 3.24 -4.73 -9.74
CA GLU A 29 4.23 -5.59 -10.38
C GLU A 29 3.90 -5.95 -11.84
N LEU A 30 2.71 -5.58 -12.32
CA LEU A 30 2.24 -5.84 -13.68
C LEU A 30 2.33 -4.57 -14.50
N TYR A 31 3.49 -4.29 -15.07
CA TYR A 31 3.74 -3.07 -15.86
C TYR A 31 4.41 -3.39 -17.19
N PHE A 32 4.26 -2.46 -18.14
CA PHE A 32 4.93 -2.53 -19.44
C PHE A 32 6.20 -1.68 -19.41
N GLY A 33 7.25 -2.16 -20.10
CA GLY A 33 8.53 -1.47 -20.18
C GLY A 33 9.53 -1.99 -19.13
N THR A 34 10.66 -1.27 -19.00
CA THR A 34 11.80 -1.70 -18.16
C THR A 34 11.74 -1.15 -16.76
N ASN A 35 10.99 -0.07 -16.53
CA ASN A 35 10.91 0.60 -15.24
C ASN A 35 9.53 0.50 -14.63
N ARG A 36 9.48 0.02 -13.39
CA ARG A 36 8.26 0.03 -12.60
C ARG A 36 7.86 1.48 -12.31
N PRO A 37 6.58 1.86 -12.54
CA PRO A 37 6.11 3.19 -12.16
C PRO A 37 6.27 3.42 -10.65
N ARG A 38 6.64 4.64 -10.27
CA ARG A 38 6.76 5.00 -8.86
C ARG A 38 5.41 5.04 -8.17
N THR A 39 5.40 4.73 -6.89
CA THR A 39 4.21 4.82 -6.05
C THR A 39 4.09 6.21 -5.41
N CYS A 40 2.88 6.60 -5.03
CA CYS A 40 2.68 7.80 -4.22
C CYS A 40 3.43 7.68 -2.89
N LYS A 41 3.49 6.48 -2.32
CA LYS A 41 4.23 6.21 -1.08
C LYS A 41 5.70 6.58 -1.19
N SER A 42 6.32 6.45 -2.36
CA SER A 42 7.73 6.79 -2.58
C SER A 42 8.01 8.29 -2.40
N TYR A 43 7.01 9.15 -2.50
CA TYR A 43 7.11 10.59 -2.30
C TYR A 43 6.63 11.04 -0.91
N ASP A 44 6.20 10.11 -0.07
CA ASP A 44 5.61 10.40 1.23
C ASP A 44 6.70 10.72 2.27
N LYS A 45 6.79 11.98 2.68
CA LYS A 45 7.75 12.46 3.67
C LYS A 45 7.15 12.62 5.07
N LYS A 46 5.81 12.69 5.16
CA LYS A 46 5.09 12.96 6.42
C LYS A 46 4.34 11.76 6.98
N GLY A 47 4.44 10.60 6.34
CA GLY A 47 3.71 9.40 6.76
C GLY A 47 2.22 9.46 6.52
N MET A 48 1.76 10.25 5.55
CA MET A 48 0.34 10.45 5.24
C MET A 48 -0.21 9.48 4.20
N VAL A 49 0.64 8.72 3.50
CA VAL A 49 0.22 7.75 2.50
C VAL A 49 0.11 6.36 3.14
N ILE A 50 -1.06 5.76 3.03
CA ILE A 50 -1.33 4.38 3.43
C ILE A 50 -1.25 3.53 2.15
N TYR A 51 -0.14 2.83 1.99
CA TYR A 51 0.09 1.97 0.82
C TYR A 51 -0.44 0.57 1.09
N CYS A 52 -1.25 0.07 0.18
CA CYS A 52 -1.83 -1.27 0.26
C CYS A 52 -1.46 -2.07 -0.98
N SER A 53 -1.09 -3.32 -0.80
CA SER A 53 -0.86 -4.24 -1.91
C SER A 53 -1.20 -5.67 -1.50
N SER A 54 -1.18 -6.57 -2.48
CA SER A 54 -1.54 -7.97 -2.25
C SER A 54 -0.74 -8.85 -3.19
N PHE A 55 -0.56 -10.09 -2.80
CA PHE A 55 0.07 -11.12 -3.63
C PHE A 55 -0.93 -11.84 -4.54
N SER A 56 -2.21 -11.46 -4.49
CA SER A 56 -3.28 -12.14 -5.25
C SER A 56 -3.09 -12.06 -6.76
N LYS A 57 -2.49 -10.99 -7.28
CA LYS A 57 -2.32 -10.78 -8.72
C LYS A 57 -0.91 -11.07 -9.20
N SER A 58 0.08 -11.00 -8.31
CA SER A 58 1.49 -11.17 -8.68
C SER A 58 2.04 -12.55 -8.36
N LEU A 59 1.51 -13.24 -7.36
CA LEU A 59 2.04 -14.53 -6.91
C LEU A 59 0.98 -15.62 -6.84
N ALA A 60 0.00 -15.52 -5.92
CA ALA A 60 -0.97 -16.59 -5.71
C ALA A 60 -2.29 -16.08 -5.14
N PRO A 61 -3.38 -16.08 -5.92
CA PRO A 61 -4.67 -15.59 -5.44
C PRO A 61 -5.27 -16.44 -4.30
N GLY A 62 -4.96 -17.73 -4.27
CA GLY A 62 -5.53 -18.65 -3.29
C GLY A 62 -5.07 -18.43 -1.85
N TYR A 63 -3.92 -17.80 -1.64
CA TYR A 63 -3.40 -17.57 -0.29
C TYR A 63 -4.08 -16.41 0.44
N ARG A 64 -4.68 -15.50 -0.29
CA ARG A 64 -5.41 -14.35 0.28
C ARG A 64 -4.54 -13.53 1.25
N ILE A 65 -3.32 -13.22 0.84
CA ILE A 65 -2.36 -12.42 1.64
C ILE A 65 -2.10 -11.09 0.95
N GLY A 66 -2.15 -10.04 1.74
CA GLY A 66 -1.75 -8.69 1.36
C GLY A 66 -0.96 -8.02 2.48
N TYR A 67 -0.55 -6.80 2.24
CA TYR A 67 0.18 -6.02 3.23
C TYR A 67 -0.12 -4.54 3.09
N THR A 68 0.13 -3.80 4.18
CA THR A 68 -0.07 -2.36 4.23
C THR A 68 1.14 -1.70 4.86
N ILE A 69 1.59 -0.62 4.24
CA ILE A 69 2.61 0.27 4.79
C ILE A 69 1.92 1.59 5.12
N ALA A 70 1.63 1.79 6.38
CA ALA A 70 0.65 2.80 6.80
C ALA A 70 1.25 4.10 7.36
N GLY A 71 2.59 4.25 7.35
CA GLY A 71 3.23 5.46 7.85
C GLY A 71 2.84 5.75 9.30
N LYS A 72 2.41 6.97 9.58
CA LYS A 72 2.02 7.36 10.94
C LYS A 72 0.70 6.74 11.44
N PHE A 73 -0.04 6.07 10.56
CA PHE A 73 -1.30 5.39 10.94
C PHE A 73 -1.12 3.93 11.33
N THR A 74 0.12 3.43 11.35
CA THR A 74 0.42 2.00 11.57
C THR A 74 -0.22 1.46 12.85
N GLN A 75 -0.07 2.16 13.97
CA GLN A 75 -0.62 1.68 15.24
C GLN A 75 -2.15 1.63 15.25
N ARG A 76 -2.80 2.61 14.64
CA ARG A 76 -4.26 2.63 14.50
C ARG A 76 -4.75 1.47 13.65
N ILE A 77 -4.07 1.17 12.56
CA ILE A 77 -4.44 0.07 11.66
C ILE A 77 -4.23 -1.27 12.34
N ILE A 78 -3.13 -1.45 13.08
CA ILE A 78 -2.90 -2.66 13.87
C ILE A 78 -4.04 -2.88 14.89
N ALA A 79 -4.43 -1.83 15.60
CA ALA A 79 -5.51 -1.91 16.57
C ALA A 79 -6.85 -2.30 15.91
N LEU A 80 -7.18 -1.68 14.78
CA LEU A 80 -8.39 -2.00 14.02
C LEU A 80 -8.37 -3.45 13.50
N LYS A 81 -7.23 -3.91 13.00
CA LYS A 81 -7.08 -5.29 12.52
C LYS A 81 -7.34 -6.29 13.64
N ARG A 82 -6.81 -6.04 14.85
CA ARG A 82 -7.03 -6.92 15.99
C ARG A 82 -8.50 -7.00 16.41
N MET A 83 -9.28 -5.95 16.19
CA MET A 83 -10.71 -5.93 16.48
C MET A 83 -11.53 -6.73 15.46
N HIS A 84 -11.08 -6.80 14.20
CA HIS A 84 -11.83 -7.41 13.11
C HIS A 84 -11.33 -8.80 12.70
N VAL A 85 -10.03 -9.07 12.90
CA VAL A 85 -9.38 -10.31 12.49
C VAL A 85 -8.46 -10.78 13.61
N VAL A 86 -8.73 -11.96 14.17
CA VAL A 86 -7.90 -12.53 15.24
C VAL A 86 -6.50 -12.82 14.74
N SER A 87 -6.40 -13.48 13.57
CA SER A 87 -5.12 -13.72 12.91
C SER A 87 -5.31 -13.89 11.40
N THR A 88 -4.29 -13.55 10.64
CA THR A 88 -4.21 -13.90 9.23
C THR A 88 -3.73 -15.37 9.12
N ASN A 89 -4.03 -16.02 7.98
CA ASN A 89 -3.61 -17.39 7.75
C ASN A 89 -2.09 -17.55 7.89
N ASN A 90 -1.67 -18.14 8.99
CA ASN A 90 -0.25 -18.29 9.33
C ASN A 90 0.51 -19.18 8.34
N PHE A 91 -0.14 -20.21 7.81
CA PHE A 91 0.47 -21.08 6.80
C PHE A 91 0.76 -20.30 5.52
N ALA A 92 -0.21 -19.53 5.05
CA ALA A 92 -0.02 -18.70 3.86
C ALA A 92 1.08 -17.66 4.05
N GLN A 93 1.18 -17.06 5.23
CA GLN A 93 2.25 -16.11 5.55
C GLN A 93 3.64 -16.78 5.53
N ALA A 94 3.74 -18.00 6.02
CA ALA A 94 5.01 -18.72 6.05
C ALA A 94 5.47 -19.13 4.65
N VAL A 95 4.54 -19.41 3.72
CA VAL A 95 4.84 -19.83 2.35
C VAL A 95 5.23 -18.63 1.47
N ILE A 96 4.62 -17.48 1.67
CA ILE A 96 4.91 -16.27 0.91
C ILE A 96 6.12 -15.53 1.49
#